data_bb624c921717a9b10ac1618d510236be
#
_entry.id   bb624c921717a9b10ac1618d510236be
#
_cell.length_a   1.000
_cell.length_b   1.000
_cell.length_c   1.000
_cell.angle_alpha   90.00
_cell.angle_beta   90.00
_cell.angle_gamma   90.00
#
_symmetry.space_group_name_H-M   'P 1'
#
loop_
_entity.id
_entity.type
_entity.pdbx_description
1 polymer ?
#
loop_
_entity_poly.entity_id
_entity_poly.type
_entity_poly.pdbx_seq_one_letter_code
_entity_poly.pdbx_strand_id
1 'polypeptide(L)'
;MYKRQVQDKHTSDFWVFEGQDGNDYAVSGTWGADGTTYFWDVTDPGNLKKIDSVQVDARTVNDVKVSADGKISIISREGASNRRNGIVILDTTNPYDVKIISEYTTNLTGGVHNLFIYEDHVYALSNGERFYVINIEDPTNPYEVGMFEIGEKGQAIHDVWIEDGIAYSSNWKHGVYMIDVGNGVAGG
;
A
#
# COMPACT_ATOMS: atom_id res chain seq x y z
N MET A 1 -2.11 16.82 -23.99
CA MET A 1 -3.10 15.78 -24.34
C MET A 1 -2.80 14.58 -23.48
N TYR A 2 -3.71 14.22 -22.58
CA TYR A 2 -3.52 13.04 -21.73
C TYR A 2 -3.81 11.78 -22.55
N LYS A 3 -2.86 10.87 -22.65
CA LYS A 3 -3.06 9.56 -23.26
C LYS A 3 -3.34 8.54 -22.18
N ARG A 4 -4.47 7.89 -22.25
CA ARG A 4 -4.78 6.73 -21.43
C ARG A 4 -3.97 5.55 -21.94
N GLN A 5 -3.02 5.05 -21.14
CA GLN A 5 -2.14 3.96 -21.56
C GLN A 5 -2.74 2.56 -21.32
N VAL A 6 -3.66 2.44 -20.37
CA VAL A 6 -4.41 1.21 -20.13
C VAL A 6 -5.89 1.50 -20.34
N GLN A 7 -6.43 0.95 -21.43
CA GLN A 7 -7.82 1.18 -21.83
C GLN A 7 -8.77 0.45 -20.87
N ASP A 8 -9.88 1.11 -20.53
CA ASP A 8 -10.97 0.55 -19.70
C ASP A 8 -10.58 0.11 -18.30
N LYS A 9 -9.45 0.60 -17.77
CA LYS A 9 -9.04 0.43 -16.40
C LYS A 9 -9.00 1.79 -15.69
N HIS A 10 -9.52 1.83 -14.47
CA HIS A 10 -9.42 3.01 -13.61
C HIS A 10 -8.22 2.85 -12.70
N THR A 11 -7.33 3.83 -12.70
CA THR A 11 -6.25 3.92 -11.71
C THR A 11 -6.86 4.32 -10.37
N SER A 12 -6.47 3.64 -9.32
CA SER A 12 -6.85 3.94 -7.93
C SER A 12 -5.84 4.90 -7.29
N ASP A 13 -4.69 4.37 -6.96
CA ASP A 13 -3.57 5.10 -6.39
C ASP A 13 -2.30 4.87 -7.21
N PHE A 14 -1.26 5.69 -6.97
CA PHE A 14 0.07 5.48 -7.53
C PHE A 14 1.14 5.95 -6.56
N TRP A 15 2.33 5.33 -6.68
CA TRP A 15 3.52 5.72 -5.93
C TRP A 15 4.71 5.79 -6.85
N VAL A 16 5.50 6.86 -6.73
CA VAL A 16 6.76 7.03 -7.49
C VAL A 16 7.93 6.68 -6.58
N PHE A 17 8.92 5.98 -7.11
CA PHE A 17 10.10 5.55 -6.37
C PHE A 17 11.34 5.52 -7.26
N GLU A 18 12.52 5.68 -6.66
CA GLU A 18 13.79 5.47 -7.32
C GLU A 18 14.14 3.98 -7.30
N GLY A 19 14.48 3.42 -8.45
CA GLY A 19 14.95 2.05 -8.58
C GLY A 19 16.41 1.87 -8.20
N GLN A 20 16.85 0.61 -8.10
CA GLN A 20 18.23 0.27 -7.75
C GLN A 20 19.27 0.75 -8.78
N ASP A 21 18.84 1.13 -9.96
CA ASP A 21 19.64 1.69 -11.05
C ASP A 21 19.63 3.21 -11.11
N GLY A 22 18.96 3.89 -10.17
CA GLY A 22 18.85 5.34 -10.08
C GLY A 22 17.86 5.97 -11.07
N ASN A 23 17.05 5.15 -11.74
CA ASN A 23 15.95 5.62 -12.57
C ASN A 23 14.65 5.76 -11.78
N ASP A 24 13.73 6.59 -12.27
CA ASP A 24 12.44 6.80 -11.65
C ASP A 24 11.40 5.82 -12.19
N TYR A 25 10.71 5.17 -11.27
CA TYR A 25 9.63 4.23 -11.55
C TYR A 25 8.35 4.62 -10.83
N ALA A 26 7.24 4.06 -11.28
CA ALA A 26 5.97 4.18 -10.58
C ALA A 26 5.22 2.84 -10.54
N VAL A 27 4.47 2.64 -9.48
CA VAL A 27 3.48 1.59 -9.36
C VAL A 27 2.09 2.21 -9.32
N SER A 28 1.12 1.59 -9.98
CA SER A 28 -0.27 2.05 -9.94
C SER A 28 -1.24 0.91 -9.71
N GLY A 29 -2.17 1.11 -8.78
CA GLY A 29 -3.27 0.20 -8.54
C GLY A 29 -4.42 0.40 -9.54
N THR A 30 -5.45 -0.46 -9.44
CA THR A 30 -6.66 -0.40 -10.27
C THR A 30 -7.91 -0.52 -9.41
N TRP A 31 -8.94 0.25 -9.79
CA TRP A 31 -10.22 0.25 -9.09
C TRP A 31 -11.32 -0.38 -9.93
N GLY A 32 -12.11 -1.27 -9.31
CA GLY A 32 -13.24 -1.92 -9.96
C GLY A 32 -12.84 -2.70 -11.22
N ALA A 33 -11.68 -3.36 -11.18
CA ALA A 33 -11.08 -4.05 -12.31
C ALA A 33 -10.85 -5.54 -12.00
N ASP A 34 -9.65 -6.04 -12.30
CA ASP A 34 -9.29 -7.46 -12.19
C ASP A 34 -8.11 -7.71 -11.26
N GLY A 35 -7.82 -6.76 -10.36
CA GLY A 35 -6.71 -6.88 -9.41
C GLY A 35 -5.33 -6.70 -10.04
N THR A 36 -5.24 -6.10 -11.22
CA THR A 36 -3.94 -5.85 -11.87
C THR A 36 -3.32 -4.57 -11.35
N THR A 37 -2.06 -4.66 -10.96
CA THR A 37 -1.17 -3.54 -10.62
C THR A 37 -0.17 -3.37 -11.75
N TYR A 38 0.11 -2.13 -12.16
CA TYR A 38 1.02 -1.83 -13.25
C TYR A 38 2.27 -1.12 -12.76
N PHE A 39 3.40 -1.46 -13.37
CA PHE A 39 4.71 -0.82 -13.15
C PHE A 39 5.10 -0.03 -14.40
N TRP A 40 5.70 1.14 -14.16
CA TRP A 40 5.98 2.12 -15.18
C TRP A 40 7.41 2.64 -15.03
N ASP A 41 8.14 2.80 -16.13
CA ASP A 41 9.31 3.64 -16.23
C ASP A 41 8.83 5.08 -16.46
N VAL A 42 9.11 5.96 -15.50
CA VAL A 42 8.71 7.37 -15.50
C VAL A 42 9.92 8.31 -15.50
N THR A 43 11.11 7.78 -15.73
CA THR A 43 12.38 8.53 -15.81
C THR A 43 12.30 9.69 -16.81
N ASP A 44 11.63 9.49 -17.95
CA ASP A 44 11.23 10.56 -18.85
C ASP A 44 9.72 10.82 -18.73
N PRO A 45 9.27 11.83 -17.98
CA PRO A 45 7.85 12.11 -17.78
C PRO A 45 7.12 12.49 -19.08
N GLY A 46 7.84 12.81 -20.14
CA GLY A 46 7.28 13.01 -21.48
C GLY A 46 7.02 11.72 -22.24
N ASN A 47 7.55 10.58 -21.78
CA ASN A 47 7.50 9.30 -22.48
C ASN A 47 7.35 8.12 -21.51
N LEU A 48 6.24 8.09 -20.77
CA LEU A 48 5.94 7.04 -19.80
C LEU A 48 5.81 5.68 -20.49
N LYS A 49 6.44 4.64 -19.91
CA LYS A 49 6.39 3.29 -20.44
C LYS A 49 5.85 2.33 -19.39
N LYS A 50 4.83 1.57 -19.74
CA LYS A 50 4.45 0.42 -18.94
C LYS A 50 5.50 -0.68 -19.13
N ILE A 51 6.08 -1.17 -18.04
CA ILE A 51 7.21 -2.10 -18.06
C ILE A 51 6.84 -3.48 -17.54
N ASP A 52 5.93 -3.56 -16.55
CA ASP A 52 5.46 -4.83 -16.00
C ASP A 52 4.03 -4.72 -15.44
N SER A 53 3.48 -5.85 -15.04
CA SER A 53 2.20 -5.92 -14.33
C SER A 53 2.08 -7.20 -13.50
N VAL A 54 1.50 -7.08 -12.30
CA VAL A 54 1.18 -8.19 -11.42
C VAL A 54 -0.32 -8.25 -11.22
N GLN A 55 -0.92 -9.42 -11.37
CA GLN A 55 -2.34 -9.65 -11.13
C GLN A 55 -2.53 -10.49 -9.87
N VAL A 56 -3.44 -10.04 -8.99
CA VAL A 56 -3.83 -10.75 -7.77
C VAL A 56 -5.34 -11.00 -7.76
N ASP A 57 -5.80 -11.94 -6.93
CA ASP A 57 -7.23 -12.17 -6.73
C ASP A 57 -7.83 -10.99 -5.94
N ALA A 58 -8.23 -9.95 -6.67
CA ALA A 58 -8.89 -8.76 -6.15
C ALA A 58 -9.78 -8.11 -7.21
N ARG A 59 -10.85 -7.47 -6.78
CA ARG A 59 -11.61 -6.55 -7.61
C ARG A 59 -10.94 -5.18 -7.70
N THR A 60 -10.26 -4.81 -6.62
CA THR A 60 -9.63 -3.49 -6.47
C THR A 60 -8.28 -3.65 -5.75
N VAL A 61 -7.25 -3.09 -6.34
CA VAL A 61 -5.99 -2.73 -5.67
C VAL A 61 -6.09 -1.23 -5.41
N ASN A 62 -6.61 -0.85 -4.24
CA ASN A 62 -6.97 0.54 -3.98
C ASN A 62 -5.74 1.40 -3.71
N ASP A 63 -4.81 0.90 -2.93
CA ASP A 63 -3.61 1.62 -2.50
C ASP A 63 -2.34 0.82 -2.79
N VAL A 64 -1.27 1.54 -3.11
CA VAL A 64 0.04 1.00 -3.45
C VAL A 64 1.14 1.86 -2.85
N LYS A 65 2.13 1.24 -2.21
CA LYS A 65 3.30 1.94 -1.65
C LYS A 65 4.57 1.16 -1.97
N VAL A 66 5.70 1.87 -1.97
CA VAL A 66 7.02 1.26 -2.13
C VAL A 66 7.89 1.69 -0.97
N SER A 67 8.73 0.78 -0.47
CA SER A 67 9.71 1.05 0.57
C SER A 67 10.69 2.16 0.13
N ALA A 68 11.26 2.87 1.10
CA ALA A 68 12.17 3.98 0.83
C ALA A 68 13.40 3.58 0.00
N ASP A 69 13.81 2.32 0.07
CA ASP A 69 14.93 1.77 -0.70
C ASP A 69 14.51 1.23 -2.08
N GLY A 70 13.23 1.30 -2.46
CA GLY A 70 12.71 0.89 -3.75
C GLY A 70 12.62 -0.62 -3.98
N LYS A 71 12.85 -1.46 -2.95
CA LYS A 71 12.95 -2.92 -3.14
C LYS A 71 11.64 -3.66 -2.91
N ILE A 72 10.78 -3.15 -2.02
CA ILE A 72 9.53 -3.79 -1.63
C ILE A 72 8.37 -2.88 -2.02
N SER A 73 7.40 -3.42 -2.74
CA SER A 73 6.11 -2.78 -2.92
C SER A 73 5.04 -3.54 -2.15
N ILE A 74 4.13 -2.80 -1.53
CA ILE A 74 2.94 -3.34 -0.90
C ILE A 74 1.72 -2.85 -1.68
N ILE A 75 0.85 -3.78 -2.03
CA ILE A 75 -0.42 -3.47 -2.67
C ILE A 75 -1.58 -3.95 -1.81
N SER A 76 -2.61 -3.14 -1.73
CA SER A 76 -3.84 -3.49 -1.02
C SER A 76 -4.69 -4.45 -1.86
N ARG A 77 -5.53 -5.27 -1.20
CA ARG A 77 -6.41 -6.22 -1.86
C ARG A 77 -7.83 -6.12 -1.31
N GLU A 78 -8.76 -5.74 -2.18
CA GLU A 78 -10.18 -5.65 -1.87
C GLU A 78 -11.02 -6.47 -2.86
N GLY A 79 -12.07 -7.12 -2.34
CA GLY A 79 -13.01 -7.90 -3.14
C GLY A 79 -12.40 -9.17 -3.73
N ALA A 80 -11.54 -9.83 -2.97
CA ALA A 80 -11.00 -11.15 -3.31
C ALA A 80 -12.12 -12.19 -3.45
N SER A 81 -12.03 -13.09 -4.43
CA SER A 81 -13.06 -14.10 -4.71
C SER A 81 -13.27 -15.06 -3.55
N ASN A 82 -12.19 -15.35 -2.81
CA ASN A 82 -12.19 -16.19 -1.62
C ASN A 82 -12.55 -15.43 -0.34
N ARG A 83 -12.88 -14.11 -0.42
CA ARG A 83 -13.14 -13.18 0.69
C ARG A 83 -11.99 -13.03 1.68
N ARG A 84 -10.78 -13.37 1.29
CA ARG A 84 -9.56 -13.17 2.08
C ARG A 84 -8.81 -11.97 1.49
N ASN A 85 -9.29 -10.80 1.84
CA ASN A 85 -8.61 -9.54 1.51
C ASN A 85 -7.32 -9.41 2.34
N GLY A 86 -6.57 -8.35 2.13
CA GLY A 86 -5.33 -8.09 2.86
C GLY A 86 -4.35 -7.27 2.05
N ILE A 87 -3.09 -7.59 2.21
CA ILE A 87 -1.99 -6.99 1.45
C ILE A 87 -1.19 -8.07 0.73
N VAL A 88 -0.56 -7.66 -0.37
CA VAL A 88 0.40 -8.50 -1.12
C VAL A 88 1.73 -7.79 -1.15
N ILE A 89 2.78 -8.52 -0.83
CA ILE A 89 4.16 -8.04 -0.76
C ILE A 89 4.88 -8.45 -2.05
N LEU A 90 5.47 -7.48 -2.72
CA LEU A 90 6.13 -7.65 -4.01
C LEU A 90 7.61 -7.30 -3.91
N ASP A 91 8.47 -8.05 -4.61
CA ASP A 91 9.85 -7.68 -4.89
C ASP A 91 9.87 -6.76 -6.11
N THR A 92 10.31 -5.52 -5.90
CA THR A 92 10.48 -4.49 -6.93
C THR A 92 11.94 -4.15 -7.20
N THR A 93 12.87 -4.95 -6.70
CA THR A 93 14.31 -4.78 -6.95
C THR A 93 14.61 -4.67 -8.45
N ASN A 94 13.88 -5.42 -9.28
CA ASN A 94 13.85 -5.26 -10.72
C ASN A 94 12.44 -4.86 -11.19
N PRO A 95 12.15 -3.58 -11.46
CA PRO A 95 10.81 -3.13 -11.85
C PRO A 95 10.30 -3.70 -13.19
N TYR A 96 11.19 -4.30 -13.99
CA TYR A 96 10.85 -4.99 -15.25
C TYR A 96 10.46 -6.47 -15.05
N ASP A 97 10.60 -7.01 -13.84
CA ASP A 97 10.31 -8.42 -13.53
C ASP A 97 9.91 -8.57 -12.06
N VAL A 98 8.77 -7.97 -11.70
CA VAL A 98 8.24 -7.90 -10.34
C VAL A 98 7.68 -9.25 -9.91
N LYS A 99 7.98 -9.68 -8.68
CA LYS A 99 7.55 -10.98 -8.14
C LYS A 99 6.71 -10.81 -6.87
N ILE A 100 5.71 -11.66 -6.72
CA ILE A 100 5.02 -11.82 -5.44
C ILE A 100 5.95 -12.56 -4.48
N ILE A 101 6.23 -11.96 -3.32
CA ILE A 101 6.97 -12.59 -2.22
C ILE A 101 6.00 -13.35 -1.32
N SER A 102 4.99 -12.67 -0.81
CA SER A 102 4.04 -13.21 0.15
C SER A 102 2.72 -12.45 0.16
N GLU A 103 1.74 -12.98 0.91
CA GLU A 103 0.47 -12.34 1.18
C GLU A 103 0.22 -12.34 2.70
N TYR A 104 -0.39 -11.28 3.21
CA TYR A 104 -0.83 -11.22 4.60
C TYR A 104 -2.32 -10.89 4.68
N THR A 105 -3.09 -11.76 5.34
CA THR A 105 -4.56 -11.65 5.41
C THR A 105 -5.12 -11.66 6.83
N THR A 106 -4.29 -11.99 7.84
CA THR A 106 -4.75 -12.06 9.24
C THR A 106 -5.26 -10.70 9.69
N ASN A 107 -6.47 -10.67 10.24
CA ASN A 107 -7.17 -9.46 10.68
C ASN A 107 -7.47 -8.40 9.59
N LEU A 108 -7.08 -8.64 8.33
CA LEU A 108 -7.28 -7.74 7.19
C LEU A 108 -8.40 -8.20 6.24
N THR A 109 -9.13 -9.25 6.57
CA THR A 109 -10.13 -9.87 5.68
C THR A 109 -11.31 -8.97 5.33
N GLY A 110 -11.54 -7.89 6.08
CA GLY A 110 -12.56 -6.88 5.78
C GLY A 110 -12.24 -5.99 4.58
N GLY A 111 -11.00 -6.02 4.11
CA GLY A 111 -10.46 -5.17 3.04
C GLY A 111 -9.48 -4.14 3.58
N VAL A 112 -8.45 -3.88 2.78
CA VAL A 112 -7.45 -2.84 3.06
C VAL A 112 -7.66 -1.73 2.05
N HIS A 113 -8.22 -0.62 2.51
CA HIS A 113 -8.48 0.54 1.66
C HIS A 113 -7.20 1.31 1.40
N ASN A 114 -6.53 1.74 2.47
CA ASN A 114 -5.27 2.47 2.40
C ASN A 114 -4.22 1.79 3.27
N LEU A 115 -2.95 2.04 2.97
CA LEU A 115 -1.81 1.54 3.72
C LEU A 115 -0.63 2.52 3.65
N PHE A 116 0.31 2.38 4.55
CA PHE A 116 1.58 3.12 4.51
C PHE A 116 2.74 2.21 4.89
N ILE A 117 3.91 2.43 4.29
CA ILE A 117 5.15 1.75 4.67
C ILE A 117 6.01 2.77 5.44
N TYR A 118 6.40 2.41 6.64
CA TYR A 118 7.36 3.18 7.41
C TYR A 118 8.40 2.22 8.01
N GLU A 119 9.65 2.42 7.64
CA GLU A 119 10.74 1.48 7.93
C GLU A 119 10.35 0.05 7.53
N ASP A 120 10.52 -0.92 8.43
CA ASP A 120 10.18 -2.34 8.18
C ASP A 120 8.73 -2.69 8.57
N HIS A 121 7.82 -1.72 8.53
CA HIS A 121 6.43 -1.92 8.95
C HIS A 121 5.42 -1.41 7.92
N VAL A 122 4.34 -2.17 7.76
CA VAL A 122 3.16 -1.77 7.01
C VAL A 122 2.02 -1.42 7.95
N TYR A 123 1.49 -0.23 7.81
CA TYR A 123 0.30 0.24 8.52
C TYR A 123 -0.90 0.07 7.58
N ALA A 124 -1.66 -1.00 7.76
CA ALA A 124 -2.72 -1.40 6.86
C ALA A 124 -4.10 -1.12 7.48
N LEU A 125 -4.88 -0.24 6.84
CA LEU A 125 -6.24 0.04 7.26
C LEU A 125 -7.13 -1.16 7.02
N SER A 126 -7.81 -1.61 8.07
CA SER A 126 -8.77 -2.71 8.00
C SER A 126 -10.18 -2.19 8.20
N ASN A 127 -11.01 -2.39 7.18
CA ASN A 127 -12.44 -2.08 7.20
C ASN A 127 -12.79 -0.61 7.55
N GLY A 128 -11.82 0.30 7.39
CA GLY A 128 -12.00 1.73 7.71
C GLY A 128 -12.18 2.05 9.20
N GLU A 129 -11.91 1.11 10.12
CA GLU A 129 -12.10 1.31 11.55
C GLU A 129 -10.78 1.41 12.34
N ARG A 130 -9.75 0.72 11.85
CA ARG A 130 -8.46 0.59 12.53
C ARG A 130 -7.35 0.37 11.50
N PHE A 131 -6.12 0.58 11.91
CA PHE A 131 -4.99 0.03 11.17
C PHE A 131 -4.25 -1.01 12.01
N TYR A 132 -3.77 -2.04 11.33
CA TYR A 132 -2.84 -3.03 11.88
C TYR A 132 -1.43 -2.70 11.45
N VAL A 133 -0.48 -2.93 12.34
CA VAL A 133 0.95 -2.77 12.09
C VAL A 133 1.56 -4.13 11.85
N ILE A 134 2.08 -4.34 10.66
CA ILE A 134 2.64 -5.60 10.20
C ILE A 134 4.14 -5.43 10.01
N ASN A 135 4.96 -6.20 10.71
CA ASN A 135 6.40 -6.25 10.49
C ASN A 135 6.69 -7.01 9.18
N ILE A 136 7.53 -6.43 8.34
CA ILE A 136 7.98 -6.95 7.06
C ILE A 136 9.52 -6.98 6.92
N GLU A 137 10.26 -6.94 8.04
CA GLU A 137 11.73 -7.11 8.04
C GLU A 137 12.14 -8.39 7.28
N ASP A 138 11.38 -9.48 7.50
CA ASP A 138 11.39 -10.64 6.61
C ASP A 138 10.09 -10.63 5.77
N PRO A 139 10.15 -10.12 4.52
CA PRO A 139 8.95 -10.01 3.68
C PRO A 139 8.36 -11.37 3.26
N THR A 140 9.10 -12.47 3.48
CA THR A 140 8.58 -13.83 3.25
C THR A 140 7.71 -14.36 4.39
N ASN A 141 7.83 -13.75 5.58
CA ASN A 141 7.13 -14.19 6.79
C ASN A 141 6.60 -12.98 7.62
N PRO A 142 5.71 -12.16 7.03
CA PRO A 142 5.15 -10.99 7.70
C PRO A 142 4.28 -11.39 8.91
N TYR A 143 4.31 -10.57 9.97
CA TYR A 143 3.51 -10.80 11.18
C TYR A 143 3.04 -9.50 11.82
N GLU A 144 1.90 -9.55 12.51
CA GLU A 144 1.33 -8.41 13.23
C GLU A 144 2.12 -8.11 14.49
N VAL A 145 2.42 -6.84 14.72
CA VAL A 145 3.09 -6.33 15.92
C VAL A 145 2.23 -5.36 16.72
N GLY A 146 1.18 -4.82 16.14
CA GLY A 146 0.32 -3.86 16.83
C GLY A 146 -0.94 -3.49 16.07
N MET A 147 -1.79 -2.72 16.71
CA MET A 147 -3.04 -2.23 16.15
C MET A 147 -3.41 -0.91 16.83
N PHE A 148 -4.01 -0.01 16.08
CA PHE A 148 -4.62 1.20 16.59
C PHE A 148 -6.06 1.33 16.12
N GLU A 149 -6.95 1.72 17.03
CA GLU A 149 -8.32 2.14 16.75
C GLU A 149 -8.70 3.33 17.65
N ILE A 150 -9.60 4.17 17.18
CA ILE A 150 -9.99 5.38 17.92
C ILE A 150 -10.87 5.03 19.14
N GLY A 151 -11.47 3.85 19.17
CA GLY A 151 -12.23 3.36 20.32
C GLY A 151 -13.64 3.97 20.49
N GLU A 152 -14.05 4.90 19.62
CA GLU A 152 -15.38 5.48 19.64
C GLU A 152 -16.24 4.95 18.49
N LYS A 153 -17.44 4.51 18.81
CA LYS A 153 -18.37 3.93 17.83
C LYS A 153 -18.68 4.90 16.70
N GLY A 154 -18.47 4.48 15.45
CA GLY A 154 -18.76 5.25 14.24
C GLY A 154 -17.63 6.21 13.86
N GLN A 155 -16.51 6.18 14.51
CA GLN A 155 -15.30 6.83 14.03
C GLN A 155 -14.60 5.90 13.04
N ALA A 156 -14.21 6.46 11.90
CA ALA A 156 -13.55 5.72 10.84
C ALA A 156 -12.23 6.40 10.48
N ILE A 157 -11.23 5.59 10.17
CA ILE A 157 -9.94 6.01 9.64
C ILE A 157 -10.03 5.84 8.12
N HIS A 158 -9.65 6.89 7.36
CA HIS A 158 -9.63 6.83 5.90
C HIS A 158 -8.21 6.57 5.37
N ASP A 159 -7.21 7.23 5.99
CA ASP A 159 -5.84 7.17 5.52
C ASP A 159 -4.87 7.35 6.69
N VAL A 160 -3.62 6.98 6.49
CA VAL A 160 -2.52 7.17 7.43
C VAL A 160 -1.24 7.57 6.69
N TRP A 161 -0.56 8.59 7.21
CA TRP A 161 0.78 9.00 6.81
C TRP A 161 1.70 8.92 8.01
N ILE A 162 2.94 8.46 7.83
CA ILE A 162 3.89 8.38 8.94
C ILE A 162 5.17 9.12 8.58
N GLU A 163 5.62 9.95 9.50
CA GLU A 163 6.84 10.73 9.39
C GLU A 163 7.46 10.88 10.78
N ASP A 164 8.76 10.65 10.89
CA ASP A 164 9.53 10.76 12.13
C ASP A 164 8.90 10.02 13.33
N GLY A 165 8.35 8.83 13.09
CA GLY A 165 7.71 8.00 14.14
C GLY A 165 6.37 8.54 14.65
N ILE A 166 5.76 9.49 13.95
CA ILE A 166 4.40 9.97 14.19
C ILE A 166 3.49 9.54 13.05
N ALA A 167 2.43 8.83 13.36
CA ALA A 167 1.36 8.54 12.42
C ALA A 167 0.30 9.65 12.47
N TYR A 168 -0.04 10.17 11.31
CA TYR A 168 -1.12 11.15 11.09
C TYR A 168 -2.28 10.42 10.44
N SER A 169 -3.29 10.05 11.23
CA SER A 169 -4.43 9.33 10.68
C SER A 169 -5.57 10.30 10.32
N SER A 170 -6.07 10.16 9.10
CA SER A 170 -7.17 10.99 8.57
C SER A 170 -8.52 10.34 8.93
N ASN A 171 -9.34 11.03 9.74
CA ASN A 171 -10.52 10.43 10.34
C ASN A 171 -11.81 11.14 9.92
N TRP A 172 -11.95 11.40 8.62
CA TRP A 172 -13.12 12.04 8.04
C TRP A 172 -13.49 13.34 8.78
N LYS A 173 -14.75 13.45 9.26
CA LYS A 173 -15.24 14.61 10.00
C LYS A 173 -14.62 14.79 11.39
N HIS A 174 -13.87 13.83 11.88
CA HIS A 174 -13.23 13.86 13.20
C HIS A 174 -11.81 14.45 13.15
N GLY A 175 -11.34 14.84 11.96
CA GLY A 175 -10.05 15.50 11.77
C GLY A 175 -8.88 14.53 11.70
N VAL A 176 -7.72 14.97 12.16
CA VAL A 176 -6.47 14.22 12.13
C VAL A 176 -6.07 13.84 13.56
N TYR A 177 -5.72 12.57 13.76
CA TYR A 177 -5.11 12.10 15.01
C TYR A 177 -3.61 11.95 14.80
N MET A 178 -2.83 12.40 15.78
CA MET A 178 -1.39 12.21 15.85
C MET A 178 -1.11 11.09 16.84
N ILE A 179 -0.46 10.05 16.38
CA ILE A 179 -0.22 8.82 17.15
C ILE A 179 1.27 8.56 17.15
N ASP A 180 1.87 8.46 18.35
CA ASP A 180 3.27 8.05 18.50
C ASP A 180 3.40 6.56 18.13
N VAL A 181 4.18 6.27 17.09
CA VAL A 181 4.44 4.91 16.59
C VAL A 181 5.92 4.54 16.71
N GLY A 182 6.68 5.28 17.50
CA GLY A 182 8.07 4.95 17.79
C GLY A 182 9.06 6.12 17.82
N ASN A 183 8.58 7.39 17.84
CA ASN A 183 9.52 8.51 18.01
C ASN A 183 9.92 8.78 19.48
N GLY A 184 9.35 8.03 20.41
CA GLY A 184 9.67 8.13 21.84
C GLY A 184 9.02 9.30 22.58
N VAL A 185 8.16 10.08 21.96
CA VAL A 185 7.48 11.23 22.62
C VAL A 185 6.59 10.77 23.76
N ALA A 186 5.88 9.67 23.58
CA ALA A 186 5.02 9.08 24.60
C ALA A 186 5.66 7.84 25.29
N GLY A 187 6.92 7.54 25.01
CA GLY A 187 7.61 6.36 25.53
C GLY A 187 7.06 5.05 24.95
N GLY A 188 6.52 5.13 23.74
CA GLY A 188 5.89 4.00 23.03
C GLY A 188 6.85 2.93 22.54
#